data_7432aef92f71e1dbbca04161bbe5f1c3
#
_entry.id   7432aef92f71e1dbbca04161bbe5f1c3
#
_cell.length_a   1.000
_cell.length_b   1.000
_cell.length_c   1.000
_cell.angle_alpha   90.00
_cell.angle_beta   90.00
_cell.angle_gamma   90.00
#
_symmetry.space_group_name_H-M   'P 1'
#
loop_
_entity.id
_entity.type
_entity.pdbx_description
1 polymer ?
#
loop_
_entity_poly.entity_id
_entity_poly.type
_entity_poly.pdbx_seq_one_letter_code
_entity_poly.pdbx_strand_id
1 'polypeptide(L)'
;MDIGISIVVTFVLVLVNGYFSMSEMALVNAKHVLLQKEADEGDARAARALGLAQDSGQFLATIQVAITLVGFFASAAAATNLSDPLAKWMQGFGIDWLSAAAPVIAPVLITLVVSYLSIVVGELVPKRMALADPERVSKTVAGPLRVFQKIASPL
;
A
#
# COMPACT_ATOMS: atom_id res chain seq x y z
N MET A 1 -13.60 17.39 -5.98
CA MET A 1 -12.85 17.19 -4.72
C MET A 1 -11.76 18.24 -4.64
N ASP A 2 -11.61 18.86 -3.48
CA ASP A 2 -10.56 19.85 -3.24
C ASP A 2 -9.16 19.23 -3.39
N ILE A 3 -8.19 20.03 -3.84
CA ILE A 3 -6.80 19.56 -4.04
C ILE A 3 -6.22 19.02 -2.74
N GLY A 4 -6.44 19.72 -1.63
CA GLY A 4 -5.95 19.28 -0.32
C GLY A 4 -6.51 17.94 0.08
N ILE A 5 -7.81 17.72 -0.11
CA ILE A 5 -8.47 16.45 0.17
C ILE A 5 -7.94 15.35 -0.74
N SER A 6 -7.72 15.66 -2.02
CA SER A 6 -7.18 14.69 -2.98
C SER A 6 -5.78 14.22 -2.59
N ILE A 7 -4.92 15.14 -2.16
CA ILE A 7 -3.57 14.82 -1.70
C ILE A 7 -3.64 13.94 -0.45
N VAL A 8 -4.51 14.27 0.51
CA VAL A 8 -4.67 13.49 1.73
C VAL A 8 -5.18 12.09 1.42
N VAL A 9 -6.19 11.96 0.56
CA VAL A 9 -6.74 10.66 0.14
C VAL A 9 -5.66 9.81 -0.52
N THR A 10 -4.91 10.40 -1.46
CA THR A 10 -3.81 9.70 -2.14
C THR A 10 -2.77 9.21 -1.15
N PHE A 11 -2.37 10.08 -0.21
CA PHE A 11 -1.37 9.73 0.81
C PHE A 11 -1.86 8.61 1.73
N VAL A 12 -3.14 8.67 2.15
CA VAL A 12 -3.74 7.62 2.98
C VAL A 12 -3.74 6.28 2.23
N LEU A 13 -4.10 6.29 0.94
CA LEU A 13 -4.07 5.07 0.13
C LEU A 13 -2.66 4.51 0.00
N VAL A 14 -1.65 5.36 -0.15
CA VAL A 14 -0.26 4.93 -0.18
C VAL A 14 0.15 4.29 1.15
N LEU A 15 -0.28 4.87 2.28
CA LEU A 15 0.00 4.30 3.61
C LEU A 15 -0.70 2.96 3.80
N VAL A 16 -1.94 2.81 3.34
CA VAL A 16 -2.64 1.52 3.38
C VAL A 16 -1.89 0.48 2.56
N ASN A 17 -1.41 0.87 1.38
CA ASN A 17 -0.59 0.01 0.54
C ASN A 17 0.69 -0.42 1.29
N GLY A 18 1.31 0.52 2.01
CA GLY A 18 2.49 0.25 2.84
C GLY A 18 2.20 -0.76 3.95
N TYR A 19 1.04 -0.67 4.57
CA TYR A 19 0.61 -1.64 5.58
C TYR A 19 0.57 -3.05 5.00
N PHE A 20 -0.06 -3.23 3.84
CA PHE A 20 -0.15 -4.55 3.21
C PHE A 20 1.23 -5.06 2.77
N SER A 21 2.07 -4.19 2.21
CA SER A 21 3.43 -4.58 1.80
C SER A 21 4.29 -5.00 2.98
N MET A 22 4.20 -4.25 4.09
CA MET A 22 4.89 -4.58 5.32
C MET A 22 4.42 -5.91 5.89
N SER A 23 3.10 -6.14 5.88
CA SER A 23 2.49 -7.37 6.36
C SER A 23 2.94 -8.58 5.54
N GLU A 24 2.94 -8.45 4.21
CA GLU A 24 3.41 -9.50 3.32
C GLU A 24 4.84 -9.90 3.66
N MET A 25 5.74 -8.92 3.70
CA MET A 25 7.15 -9.20 3.92
C MET A 25 7.42 -9.76 5.32
N ALA A 26 6.75 -9.22 6.33
CA ALA A 26 6.93 -9.68 7.71
C ALA A 26 6.47 -11.13 7.88
N LEU A 27 5.28 -11.47 7.38
CA LEU A 27 4.72 -12.80 7.56
C LEU A 27 5.44 -13.86 6.74
N VAL A 28 5.94 -13.50 5.54
CA VAL A 28 6.73 -14.42 4.73
C VAL A 28 8.09 -14.70 5.36
N ASN A 29 8.70 -13.71 6.02
CA ASN A 29 10.05 -13.84 6.58
C ASN A 29 10.08 -14.16 8.07
N ALA A 30 8.95 -14.11 8.77
CA ALA A 30 8.90 -14.45 10.20
C ALA A 30 9.23 -15.91 10.42
N LYS A 31 9.99 -16.18 11.47
CA LYS A 31 10.37 -17.55 11.83
C LYS A 31 9.23 -18.24 12.55
N HIS A 32 8.66 -19.28 11.94
CA HIS A 32 7.54 -20.02 12.50
C HIS A 32 7.87 -20.59 13.86
N VAL A 33 9.10 -21.05 14.06
CA VAL A 33 9.56 -21.61 15.33
C VAL A 33 9.46 -20.58 16.46
N LEU A 34 9.89 -19.36 16.22
CA LEU A 34 9.80 -18.29 17.21
C LEU A 34 8.35 -17.89 17.51
N LEU A 35 7.52 -17.78 16.47
CA LEU A 35 6.10 -17.47 16.65
C LEU A 35 5.39 -18.57 17.41
N GLN A 36 5.70 -19.85 17.13
CA GLN A 36 5.14 -21.00 17.83
C GLN A 36 5.52 -20.96 19.31
N LYS A 37 6.79 -20.68 19.61
CA LYS A 37 7.27 -20.58 20.98
C LYS A 37 6.52 -19.50 21.76
N GLU A 38 6.40 -18.31 21.17
CA GLU A 38 5.71 -17.20 21.82
C GLU A 38 4.21 -17.48 21.98
N ALA A 39 3.59 -18.14 21.00
CA ALA A 39 2.19 -18.55 21.09
C ALA A 39 1.98 -19.57 22.22
N ASP A 40 2.89 -20.53 22.37
CA ASP A 40 2.85 -21.51 23.44
C ASP A 40 3.03 -20.88 24.82
N GLU A 41 3.73 -19.74 24.88
CA GLU A 41 3.91 -18.95 26.11
C GLU A 41 2.70 -18.04 26.40
N GLY A 42 1.67 -18.07 25.56
CA GLY A 42 0.43 -17.34 25.80
C GLY A 42 0.29 -16.03 25.01
N ASP A 43 1.17 -15.73 24.05
CA ASP A 43 1.07 -14.53 23.22
C ASP A 43 0.01 -14.73 22.12
N ALA A 44 -1.16 -14.12 22.29
CA ALA A 44 -2.25 -14.23 21.33
C ALA A 44 -1.89 -13.60 19.97
N ARG A 45 -1.07 -12.55 19.96
CA ARG A 45 -0.63 -11.92 18.70
C ARG A 45 0.28 -12.87 17.91
N ALA A 46 1.17 -13.57 18.60
CA ALA A 46 2.04 -14.57 17.97
C ALA A 46 1.22 -15.72 17.38
N ALA A 47 0.18 -16.18 18.08
CA ALA A 47 -0.71 -17.23 17.59
C ALA A 47 -1.43 -16.79 16.31
N ARG A 48 -1.92 -15.54 16.25
CA ARG A 48 -2.58 -15.02 15.06
C ARG A 48 -1.61 -14.91 13.88
N ALA A 49 -0.40 -14.38 14.14
CA ALA A 49 0.63 -14.26 13.11
C ALA A 49 1.03 -15.63 12.56
N LEU A 50 1.20 -16.61 13.42
CA LEU A 50 1.54 -17.98 13.04
C LEU A 50 0.45 -18.59 12.15
N GLY A 51 -0.82 -18.40 12.51
CA GLY A 51 -1.95 -18.88 11.72
C GLY A 51 -1.96 -18.33 10.31
N LEU A 52 -1.70 -17.02 10.15
CA LEU A 52 -1.61 -16.39 8.84
C LEU A 52 -0.40 -16.87 8.06
N ALA A 53 0.75 -17.01 8.71
CA ALA A 53 1.98 -17.44 8.06
C ALA A 53 1.91 -18.89 7.57
N GLN A 54 1.17 -19.75 8.27
CA GLN A 54 0.99 -21.15 7.89
C GLN A 54 0.11 -21.31 6.66
N ASP A 55 -0.84 -20.40 6.44
CA ASP A 55 -1.72 -20.41 5.27
C ASP A 55 -1.23 -19.37 4.25
N SER A 56 0.03 -19.50 3.86
CA SER A 56 0.71 -18.49 3.06
C SER A 56 0.15 -18.31 1.65
N GLY A 57 -0.37 -19.38 1.02
CA GLY A 57 -0.89 -19.29 -0.35
C GLY A 57 -2.09 -18.38 -0.45
N GLN A 58 -3.10 -18.59 0.39
CA GLN A 58 -4.30 -17.75 0.41
C GLN A 58 -3.98 -16.33 0.91
N PHE A 59 -3.14 -16.24 1.92
CA PHE A 59 -2.69 -14.98 2.48
C PHE A 59 -2.00 -14.11 1.43
N LEU A 60 -1.03 -14.66 0.70
CA LEU A 60 -0.30 -13.92 -0.33
C LEU A 60 -1.20 -13.47 -1.47
N ALA A 61 -2.12 -14.33 -1.91
CA ALA A 61 -3.07 -13.98 -2.96
C ALA A 61 -3.97 -12.82 -2.53
N THR A 62 -4.48 -12.87 -1.30
CA THR A 62 -5.34 -11.82 -0.74
C THR A 62 -4.59 -10.48 -0.66
N ILE A 63 -3.37 -10.50 -0.15
CA ILE A 63 -2.55 -9.30 -0.03
C ILE A 63 -2.20 -8.73 -1.41
N GLN A 64 -1.85 -9.58 -2.36
CA GLN A 64 -1.49 -9.12 -3.70
C GLN A 64 -2.66 -8.41 -4.38
N VAL A 65 -3.87 -8.94 -4.24
CA VAL A 65 -5.08 -8.29 -4.74
C VAL A 65 -5.26 -6.93 -4.06
N ALA A 66 -5.10 -6.87 -2.74
CA ALA A 66 -5.25 -5.63 -1.98
C ALA A 66 -4.24 -4.57 -2.41
N ILE A 67 -2.97 -4.93 -2.54
CA ILE A 67 -1.90 -4.02 -2.97
C ILE A 67 -2.20 -3.47 -4.37
N THR A 68 -2.60 -4.33 -5.28
CA THR A 68 -2.91 -3.95 -6.66
C THR A 68 -4.09 -2.98 -6.71
N LEU A 69 -5.19 -3.31 -6.01
CA LEU A 69 -6.38 -2.47 -6.00
C LEU A 69 -6.11 -1.11 -5.36
N VAL A 70 -5.43 -1.08 -4.22
CA VAL A 70 -5.12 0.18 -3.54
C VAL A 70 -4.21 1.05 -4.42
N GLY A 71 -3.23 0.44 -5.08
CA GLY A 71 -2.35 1.16 -6.01
C GLY A 71 -3.11 1.79 -7.17
N PHE A 72 -4.04 1.04 -7.78
CA PHE A 72 -4.89 1.57 -8.84
C PHE A 72 -5.77 2.72 -8.35
N PHE A 73 -6.40 2.57 -7.19
CA PHE A 73 -7.25 3.62 -6.62
C PHE A 73 -6.45 4.87 -6.30
N ALA A 74 -5.24 4.74 -5.77
CA ALA A 74 -4.38 5.89 -5.47
C ALA A 74 -4.03 6.65 -6.75
N SER A 75 -3.60 5.93 -7.79
CA SER A 75 -3.25 6.54 -9.07
C SER A 75 -4.45 7.16 -9.75
N ALA A 76 -5.59 6.48 -9.77
CA ALA A 76 -6.81 6.96 -10.39
C ALA A 76 -7.35 8.20 -9.66
N ALA A 77 -7.38 8.20 -8.34
CA ALA A 77 -7.83 9.34 -7.55
C ALA A 77 -6.94 10.56 -7.79
N ALA A 78 -5.63 10.37 -7.79
CA ALA A 78 -4.68 11.44 -8.04
C ALA A 78 -4.81 11.98 -9.47
N ALA A 79 -4.86 11.11 -10.47
CA ALA A 79 -4.98 11.52 -11.87
C ALA A 79 -6.30 12.26 -12.13
N THR A 80 -7.40 11.78 -11.54
CA THR A 80 -8.71 12.40 -11.73
C THR A 80 -8.81 13.79 -11.09
N ASN A 81 -8.22 13.95 -9.89
CA ASN A 81 -8.43 15.16 -9.09
C ASN A 81 -7.30 16.18 -9.19
N LEU A 82 -6.09 15.75 -9.56
CA LEU A 82 -4.92 16.64 -9.57
C LEU A 82 -4.46 17.02 -10.98
N SER A 83 -4.94 16.33 -12.03
CA SER A 83 -4.51 16.61 -13.40
C SER A 83 -4.93 17.99 -13.89
N ASP A 84 -6.17 18.41 -13.62
CA ASP A 84 -6.66 19.72 -14.07
C ASP A 84 -5.88 20.88 -13.43
N PRO A 85 -5.67 20.90 -12.11
CA PRO A 85 -4.83 21.93 -11.51
C PRO A 85 -3.41 21.97 -12.06
N LEU A 86 -2.80 20.81 -12.29
CA LEU A 86 -1.47 20.75 -12.87
C LEU A 86 -1.46 21.25 -14.30
N ALA A 87 -2.46 20.87 -15.12
CA ALA A 87 -2.57 21.34 -16.50
C ALA A 87 -2.71 22.85 -16.56
N LYS A 88 -3.53 23.44 -15.69
CA LYS A 88 -3.69 24.90 -15.61
C LYS A 88 -2.40 25.59 -15.21
N TRP A 89 -1.66 25.02 -14.28
CA TRP A 89 -0.36 25.54 -13.87
C TRP A 89 0.63 25.51 -15.02
N MET A 90 0.67 24.41 -15.78
CA MET A 90 1.53 24.27 -16.95
C MET A 90 1.17 25.30 -18.05
N GLN A 91 -0.12 25.53 -18.26
CA GLN A 91 -0.60 26.52 -19.21
C GLN A 91 -0.19 27.94 -18.85
N GLY A 92 0.04 28.22 -17.57
CA GLY A 92 0.50 29.51 -17.07
C GLY A 92 1.92 29.89 -17.47
N PHE A 93 2.71 28.96 -18.01
CA PHE A 93 4.08 29.24 -18.47
C PHE A 93 4.14 30.01 -19.79
N GLY A 94 3.01 30.09 -20.52
CA GLY A 94 2.98 30.85 -21.79
C GLY A 94 3.71 30.16 -22.94
N ILE A 95 3.95 28.86 -22.85
CA ILE A 95 4.58 28.07 -23.92
C ILE A 95 3.47 27.37 -24.71
N ASP A 96 3.34 27.71 -25.99
CA ASP A 96 2.20 27.26 -26.81
C ASP A 96 2.07 25.74 -26.89
N TRP A 97 3.16 25.04 -27.23
CA TRP A 97 3.12 23.58 -27.33
C TRP A 97 2.82 22.91 -25.96
N LEU A 98 3.33 23.49 -24.88
CA LEU A 98 3.09 22.98 -23.53
C LEU A 98 1.63 23.18 -23.13
N SER A 99 1.07 24.36 -23.40
CA SER A 99 -0.34 24.66 -23.16
C SER A 99 -1.27 23.71 -23.91
N ALA A 100 -0.95 23.42 -25.16
CA ALA A 100 -1.74 22.49 -25.98
C ALA A 100 -1.63 21.06 -25.48
N ALA A 101 -0.47 20.64 -25.01
CA ALA A 101 -0.21 19.27 -24.57
C ALA A 101 -0.56 19.03 -23.09
N ALA A 102 -0.76 20.08 -22.28
CA ALA A 102 -0.97 19.98 -20.85
C ALA A 102 -2.09 19.00 -20.44
N PRO A 103 -3.28 18.99 -21.12
CA PRO A 103 -4.32 18.04 -20.75
C PRO A 103 -3.93 16.58 -20.91
N VAL A 104 -2.94 16.26 -21.74
CA VAL A 104 -2.40 14.91 -21.94
C VAL A 104 -1.22 14.66 -21.01
N ILE A 105 -0.32 15.64 -20.89
CA ILE A 105 0.91 15.50 -20.09
C ILE A 105 0.60 15.45 -18.59
N ALA A 106 -0.33 16.26 -18.10
CA ALA A 106 -0.60 16.36 -16.67
C ALA A 106 -1.04 15.03 -16.06
N PRO A 107 -2.01 14.28 -16.64
CA PRO A 107 -2.36 12.96 -16.08
C PRO A 107 -1.19 11.98 -16.08
N VAL A 108 -0.36 12.01 -17.12
CA VAL A 108 0.82 11.13 -17.22
C VAL A 108 1.82 11.45 -16.11
N LEU A 109 2.12 12.74 -15.91
CA LEU A 109 3.05 13.17 -14.85
C LEU A 109 2.52 12.81 -13.47
N ILE A 110 1.24 13.04 -13.18
CA ILE A 110 0.62 12.68 -11.90
C ILE A 110 0.73 11.19 -11.68
N THR A 111 0.40 10.38 -12.68
CA THR A 111 0.48 8.92 -12.58
C THR A 111 1.91 8.46 -12.31
N LEU A 112 2.91 9.03 -12.99
CA LEU A 112 4.31 8.68 -12.77
C LEU A 112 4.77 9.04 -11.36
N VAL A 113 4.44 10.25 -10.88
CA VAL A 113 4.83 10.70 -9.54
C VAL A 113 4.17 9.83 -8.47
N VAL A 114 2.87 9.60 -8.58
CA VAL A 114 2.13 8.78 -7.60
C VAL A 114 2.61 7.34 -7.63
N SER A 115 2.87 6.79 -8.81
CA SER A 115 3.41 5.43 -8.94
C SER A 115 4.79 5.32 -8.27
N TYR A 116 5.65 6.30 -8.48
CA TYR A 116 6.97 6.33 -7.83
C TYR A 116 6.83 6.40 -6.31
N LEU A 117 6.00 7.30 -5.80
CA LEU A 117 5.75 7.42 -4.36
C LEU A 117 5.13 6.16 -3.79
N SER A 118 4.19 5.54 -4.51
CA SER A 118 3.56 4.28 -4.08
C SER A 118 4.60 3.17 -3.97
N ILE A 119 5.52 3.08 -4.91
CA ILE A 119 6.57 2.05 -4.87
C ILE A 119 7.54 2.33 -3.71
N VAL A 120 8.02 3.56 -3.55
CA VAL A 120 9.02 3.88 -2.53
C VAL A 120 8.40 3.87 -1.14
N VAL A 121 7.34 4.65 -0.92
CA VAL A 121 6.73 4.82 0.41
C VAL A 121 5.77 3.68 0.72
N GLY A 122 5.05 3.17 -0.28
CA GLY A 122 4.04 2.14 -0.11
C GLY A 122 4.54 0.71 -0.19
N GLU A 123 5.76 0.48 -0.68
CA GLU A 123 6.29 -0.88 -0.83
C GLU A 123 7.71 -1.02 -0.29
N LEU A 124 8.67 -0.25 -0.78
CA LEU A 124 10.08 -0.46 -0.43
C LEU A 124 10.38 -0.16 1.03
N VAL A 125 9.95 1.00 1.55
CA VAL A 125 10.21 1.38 2.94
C VAL A 125 9.50 0.45 3.92
N PRO A 126 8.20 0.14 3.75
CA PRO A 126 7.52 -0.81 4.63
C PRO A 126 8.14 -2.21 4.59
N LYS A 127 8.57 -2.68 3.44
CA LYS A 127 9.22 -3.99 3.33
C LYS A 127 10.55 -4.02 4.07
N ARG A 128 11.33 -2.94 3.99
CA ARG A 128 12.59 -2.85 4.75
C ARG A 128 12.35 -2.83 6.25
N MET A 129 11.34 -2.12 6.70
CA MET A 129 10.97 -2.10 8.12
C MET A 129 10.57 -3.49 8.60
N ALA A 130 9.81 -4.22 7.79
CA ALA A 130 9.38 -5.58 8.12
C ALA A 130 10.57 -6.55 8.20
N LEU A 131 11.55 -6.42 7.32
CA LEU A 131 12.73 -7.28 7.32
C LEU A 131 13.63 -7.06 8.53
N ALA A 132 13.60 -5.87 9.15
CA ALA A 132 14.39 -5.57 10.33
C ALA A 132 13.97 -6.40 11.54
N ASP A 133 12.65 -6.64 11.69
CA ASP A 133 12.11 -7.47 12.79
C ASP A 133 10.81 -8.14 12.33
N PRO A 134 10.90 -9.21 11.51
CA PRO A 134 9.70 -9.82 10.91
C PRO A 134 8.71 -10.36 11.94
N GLU A 135 9.20 -10.94 13.05
CA GLU A 135 8.33 -11.53 14.06
C GLU A 135 7.49 -10.45 14.76
N ARG A 136 8.13 -9.36 15.17
CA ARG A 136 7.43 -8.26 15.85
C ARG A 136 6.42 -7.59 14.94
N VAL A 137 6.80 -7.31 13.70
CA VAL A 137 5.90 -6.70 12.71
C VAL A 137 4.74 -7.64 12.41
N SER A 138 5.01 -8.94 12.24
CA SER A 138 3.96 -9.96 12.02
C SER A 138 2.92 -9.95 13.14
N LYS A 139 3.36 -9.88 14.39
CA LYS A 139 2.44 -9.82 15.53
C LYS A 139 1.59 -8.55 15.54
N THR A 140 2.19 -7.43 15.15
CA THR A 140 1.49 -6.14 15.11
C THR A 140 0.42 -6.11 14.02
N VAL A 141 0.71 -6.64 12.84
CA VAL A 141 -0.20 -6.57 11.69
C VAL A 141 -1.23 -7.69 11.64
N ALA A 142 -1.01 -8.79 12.36
CA ALA A 142 -1.83 -10.00 12.24
C ALA A 142 -3.30 -9.79 12.59
N GLY A 143 -3.60 -8.97 13.60
CA GLY A 143 -4.97 -8.72 14.03
C GLY A 143 -5.82 -8.08 12.94
N PRO A 144 -5.47 -6.86 12.49
CA PRO A 144 -6.20 -6.19 11.41
C PRO A 144 -6.20 -6.99 10.11
N LEU A 145 -5.10 -7.63 9.78
CA LEU A 145 -4.98 -8.41 8.56
C LEU A 145 -5.90 -9.63 8.55
N ARG A 146 -6.05 -10.28 9.71
CA ARG A 146 -6.97 -11.41 9.85
C ARG A 146 -8.42 -10.98 9.63
N VAL A 147 -8.81 -9.82 10.14
CA VAL A 147 -10.14 -9.25 9.90
C VAL A 147 -10.33 -8.98 8.40
N PHE A 148 -9.34 -8.36 7.76
CA PHE A 148 -9.38 -8.12 6.32
C PHE A 148 -9.51 -9.41 5.53
N GLN A 149 -8.75 -10.45 5.88
CA GLN A 149 -8.79 -11.73 5.20
C GLN A 149 -10.17 -12.40 5.33
N LYS A 150 -10.82 -12.29 6.50
CA LYS A 150 -12.18 -12.80 6.69
C LYS A 150 -13.19 -12.12 5.77
N ILE A 151 -13.04 -10.80 5.56
CA ILE A 151 -13.94 -10.04 4.69
C ILE A 151 -13.68 -10.41 3.21
N ALA A 152 -12.43 -10.58 2.82
CA ALA A 152 -12.03 -10.87 1.44
C ALA A 152 -12.14 -12.35 1.07
N SER A 153 -12.12 -13.24 2.04
CA SER A 153 -12.07 -14.69 1.82
C SER A 153 -13.23 -15.25 0.99
N PRO A 154 -14.48 -14.73 1.10
CA PRO A 154 -15.57 -15.20 0.25
C PRO A 154 -15.38 -14.89 -1.22
N LEU A 155 -14.46 -14.03 -1.56
CA LEU A 155 -14.14 -13.67 -2.93
C LEU A 155 -13.16 -14.67 -3.54
#